data_c2c4e77bab6496f9c68b80cea32e78d4
#
_entry.id   c2c4e77bab6496f9c68b80cea32e78d4
#
_cell.length_a   1.000
_cell.length_b   1.000
_cell.length_c   1.000
_cell.angle_alpha   90.00
_cell.angle_beta   90.00
_cell.angle_gamma   90.00
#
_symmetry.space_group_name_H-M   'P 1'
#
loop_
_entity.id
_entity.type
_entity.pdbx_description
1 polymer ?
#
loop_
_entity_poly.entity_id
_entity_poly.type
_entity_poly.pdbx_seq_one_letter_code
_entity_poly.pdbx_strand_id
1 'polypeptide(L)'
;MAPRLAPLLLYAVAATARDLDKCAGCAVVMRSLQKVLALEHLDEDKTDILSGGRLDGNGNRQGKLVKYATSEFRTSHLLDQVCDYADTFIPRYEGGWAPNATKQQRFEDVVRGKAKPFPKLTKANNEEETLRLRLRSYCDSVVEDHEDALAELIVAEASPENALQSICRDATASCDDAGLAATHISEAAPETKKRRKRKKKKTSKEL
;
A
#
# COMPACT_ATOMS: atom_id res chain seq x y z
N MET A 1 -67.32 12.97 -11.93
CA MET A 1 -66.29 12.57 -10.96
C MET A 1 -65.10 12.03 -11.74
N ALA A 2 -64.03 12.82 -11.88
CA ALA A 2 -62.82 12.41 -12.62
C ALA A 2 -61.75 11.95 -11.64
N PRO A 3 -61.05 10.82 -11.87
CA PRO A 3 -59.99 10.36 -11.01
C PRO A 3 -58.72 11.20 -11.24
N ARG A 4 -58.20 11.79 -10.15
CA ARG A 4 -56.91 12.46 -10.12
C ARG A 4 -55.81 11.42 -10.18
N LEU A 5 -55.07 11.35 -11.33
CA LEU A 5 -53.82 10.66 -11.47
C LEU A 5 -52.73 11.42 -10.71
N ALA A 6 -52.25 10.85 -9.62
CA ALA A 6 -51.07 11.36 -8.92
C ALA A 6 -49.81 11.02 -9.73
N PRO A 7 -48.88 11.96 -9.93
CA PRO A 7 -47.64 11.66 -10.60
C PRO A 7 -46.76 10.84 -9.66
N LEU A 8 -46.41 9.62 -10.07
CA LEU A 8 -45.34 8.80 -9.49
C LEU A 8 -44.02 9.51 -9.80
N LEU A 9 -43.49 10.25 -8.83
CA LEU A 9 -42.13 10.75 -8.83
C LEU A 9 -41.17 9.54 -8.70
N LEU A 10 -40.68 9.10 -9.83
CA LEU A 10 -39.51 8.18 -9.91
C LEU A 10 -38.31 8.95 -9.35
N TYR A 11 -38.01 8.76 -8.09
CA TYR A 11 -36.70 9.11 -7.55
C TYR A 11 -35.67 8.16 -8.20
N ALA A 12 -35.02 8.64 -9.24
CA ALA A 12 -33.79 8.04 -9.72
C ALA A 12 -32.73 8.25 -8.61
N VAL A 13 -32.52 7.23 -7.80
CA VAL A 13 -31.34 7.16 -6.92
C VAL A 13 -30.14 7.05 -7.85
N ALA A 14 -29.55 8.19 -8.19
CA ALA A 14 -28.25 8.20 -8.82
C ALA A 14 -27.30 7.49 -7.85
N ALA A 15 -26.83 6.31 -8.23
CA ALA A 15 -25.77 5.63 -7.52
C ALA A 15 -24.54 6.55 -7.63
N THR A 16 -24.31 7.38 -6.61
CA THR A 16 -23.13 8.21 -6.51
C THR A 16 -21.96 7.25 -6.33
N ALA A 17 -21.09 7.18 -7.34
CA ALA A 17 -19.84 6.45 -7.21
C ALA A 17 -19.15 6.92 -5.93
N ARG A 18 -18.81 5.98 -5.03
CA ARG A 18 -18.15 6.30 -3.77
C ARG A 18 -16.85 7.04 -4.06
N ASP A 19 -16.66 8.18 -3.43
CA ASP A 19 -15.41 8.89 -3.46
C ASP A 19 -14.39 8.20 -2.54
N LEU A 20 -13.11 8.39 -2.86
CA LEU A 20 -12.02 7.94 -2.00
C LEU A 20 -12.08 8.73 -0.69
N ASP A 21 -12.21 8.03 0.43
CA ASP A 21 -11.93 8.60 1.74
C ASP A 21 -10.42 8.87 1.82
N LYS A 22 -10.06 10.15 1.78
CA LYS A 22 -8.65 10.58 1.76
C LYS A 22 -7.90 10.19 3.03
N CYS A 23 -8.55 10.23 4.18
CA CYS A 23 -7.92 9.83 5.44
C CYS A 23 -7.63 8.33 5.45
N ALA A 24 -8.62 7.50 5.09
CA ALA A 24 -8.42 6.06 4.98
C ALA A 24 -7.38 5.71 3.89
N GLY A 25 -7.39 6.44 2.77
CA GLY A 25 -6.38 6.30 1.71
C GLY A 25 -4.97 6.64 2.20
N CYS A 26 -4.80 7.76 2.90
CA CYS A 26 -3.51 8.14 3.49
C CYS A 26 -3.00 7.10 4.50
N ALA A 27 -3.88 6.58 5.34
CA ALA A 27 -3.53 5.51 6.27
C ALA A 27 -3.04 4.25 5.55
N VAL A 28 -3.61 3.90 4.39
CA VAL A 28 -3.10 2.79 3.56
C VAL A 28 -1.70 3.10 3.04
N VAL A 29 -1.44 4.33 2.55
CA VAL A 29 -0.11 4.74 2.06
C VAL A 29 0.94 4.63 3.17
N MET A 30 0.65 5.16 4.35
CA MET A 30 1.59 5.09 5.50
C MET A 30 1.85 3.66 5.97
N ARG A 31 0.84 2.80 5.97
CA ARG A 31 1.03 1.37 6.26
C ARG A 31 1.86 0.66 5.19
N SER A 32 1.66 1.05 3.94
CA SER A 32 2.45 0.51 2.83
C SER A 32 3.92 0.87 2.99
N LEU A 33 4.22 2.12 3.35
CA LEU A 33 5.57 2.57 3.64
C LEU A 33 6.23 1.73 4.75
N GLN A 34 5.54 1.53 5.87
CA GLN A 34 6.06 0.75 6.99
C GLN A 34 6.29 -0.71 6.63
N LYS A 35 5.38 -1.29 5.85
CA LYS A 35 5.56 -2.68 5.42
C LYS A 35 6.73 -2.84 4.45
N VAL A 36 6.92 -1.89 3.55
CA VAL A 36 8.08 -1.86 2.63
C VAL A 36 9.37 -1.73 3.42
N LEU A 37 9.42 -0.83 4.43
CA LEU A 37 10.55 -0.70 5.36
C LEU A 37 10.84 -2.02 6.10
N ALA A 38 9.81 -2.66 6.64
CA ALA A 38 9.95 -3.92 7.35
C ALA A 38 10.46 -5.07 6.45
N LEU A 39 10.07 -5.06 5.17
CA LEU A 39 10.55 -6.05 4.20
C LEU A 39 12.02 -5.82 3.82
N GLU A 40 12.44 -4.55 3.77
CA GLU A 40 13.83 -4.20 3.50
C GLU A 40 14.79 -4.65 4.60
N HIS A 41 14.39 -4.51 5.87
CA HIS A 41 15.21 -4.96 7.01
C HIS A 41 15.52 -6.47 7.02
N LEU A 42 14.81 -7.25 6.18
CA LEU A 42 15.11 -8.67 6.00
C LEU A 42 16.29 -8.93 5.06
N ASP A 43 16.80 -7.88 4.39
CA ASP A 43 17.91 -7.93 3.44
C ASP A 43 19.16 -7.29 4.10
N GLU A 44 19.78 -8.00 5.05
CA GLU A 44 20.92 -7.48 5.86
C GLU A 44 22.23 -7.23 5.07
N ASP A 45 22.29 -7.61 3.79
CA ASP A 45 23.53 -7.55 2.98
C ASP A 45 23.74 -6.21 2.23
N LYS A 46 23.02 -5.15 2.57
CA LYS A 46 23.14 -3.87 1.85
C LYS A 46 24.35 -3.08 2.31
N THR A 47 25.38 -3.12 1.49
CA THR A 47 26.64 -2.41 1.68
C THR A 47 26.55 -0.93 1.32
N ASP A 48 27.54 -0.15 1.77
CA ASP A 48 27.70 1.25 1.37
C ASP A 48 27.70 1.40 -0.15
N ILE A 49 27.07 2.47 -0.64
CA ILE A 49 26.98 2.78 -2.06
C ILE A 49 27.91 3.95 -2.42
N LEU A 50 28.42 3.90 -3.65
CA LEU A 50 29.21 5.00 -4.19
C LEU A 50 28.27 6.04 -4.81
N SER A 51 28.07 7.17 -4.13
CA SER A 51 27.27 8.29 -4.61
C SER A 51 28.13 9.25 -5.45
N GLY A 52 27.59 9.75 -6.55
CA GLY A 52 28.22 10.82 -7.35
C GLY A 52 29.34 10.36 -8.29
N GLY A 53 29.28 9.13 -8.78
CA GLY A 53 30.36 8.57 -9.60
C GLY A 53 30.50 9.16 -11.00
N ARG A 54 31.29 10.26 -11.16
CA ARG A 54 31.91 10.57 -12.45
C ARG A 54 33.14 9.71 -12.66
N LEU A 55 33.36 9.25 -13.88
CA LEU A 55 34.61 8.63 -14.27
C LEU A 55 35.67 9.73 -14.43
N ASP A 56 36.82 9.54 -13.82
CA ASP A 56 38.00 10.37 -14.12
C ASP A 56 38.56 10.08 -15.52
N GLY A 57 39.52 10.88 -15.95
CA GLY A 57 40.16 10.69 -17.27
C GLY A 57 40.85 9.33 -17.46
N ASN A 58 41.03 8.56 -16.39
CA ASN A 58 41.63 7.22 -16.37
C ASN A 58 40.57 6.09 -16.22
N GLY A 59 39.29 6.43 -16.22
CA GLY A 59 38.21 5.45 -16.09
C GLY A 59 37.89 5.01 -14.65
N ASN A 60 38.50 5.62 -13.63
CA ASN A 60 38.22 5.33 -12.24
C ASN A 60 36.97 6.08 -11.78
N ARG A 61 36.11 5.44 -11.01
CA ARG A 61 34.95 6.12 -10.41
C ARG A 61 35.40 6.99 -9.24
N GLN A 62 35.17 8.30 -9.38
CA GLN A 62 35.30 9.26 -8.29
C GLN A 62 33.92 9.49 -7.67
N GLY A 63 33.72 9.09 -6.43
CA GLY A 63 32.47 9.28 -5.71
C GLY A 63 32.70 9.18 -4.21
N LYS A 64 31.74 9.70 -3.43
CA LYS A 64 31.74 9.58 -1.98
C LYS A 64 31.04 8.27 -1.58
N LEU A 65 31.68 7.48 -0.73
CA LEU A 65 31.01 6.35 -0.10
C LEU A 65 29.95 6.87 0.88
N VAL A 66 28.71 6.50 0.68
CA VAL A 66 27.57 6.87 1.51
C VAL A 66 26.96 5.59 2.07
N LYS A 67 26.61 5.60 3.35
CA LYS A 67 25.90 4.49 3.96
C LYS A 67 24.58 4.27 3.23
N TYR A 68 24.28 3.04 2.84
CA TYR A 68 23.04 2.71 2.17
C TYR A 68 21.82 3.20 2.97
N ALA A 69 21.83 3.01 4.29
CA ALA A 69 20.73 3.37 5.19
C ALA A 69 20.30 4.86 5.12
N THR A 70 21.22 5.77 4.76
CA THR A 70 20.96 7.23 4.68
C THR A 70 21.06 7.75 3.25
N SER A 71 21.02 6.89 2.26
CA SER A 71 21.20 7.27 0.86
C SER A 71 19.89 7.65 0.19
N GLU A 72 19.93 8.65 -0.70
CA GLU A 72 18.82 9.00 -1.58
C GLU A 72 18.35 7.78 -2.42
N PHE A 73 19.30 6.93 -2.82
CA PHE A 73 18.99 5.71 -3.56
C PHE A 73 18.07 4.76 -2.78
N ARG A 74 18.33 4.57 -1.47
CA ARG A 74 17.45 3.78 -0.61
C ARG A 74 16.06 4.38 -0.54
N THR A 75 15.98 5.67 -0.29
CA THR A 75 14.71 6.39 -0.17
C THR A 75 13.89 6.26 -1.44
N SER A 76 14.46 6.60 -2.60
CA SER A 76 13.79 6.48 -3.89
C SER A 76 13.33 5.04 -4.16
N HIS A 77 14.20 4.06 -3.93
CA HIS A 77 13.87 2.64 -4.11
C HIS A 77 12.70 2.17 -3.23
N LEU A 78 12.62 2.64 -1.99
CA LEU A 78 11.52 2.31 -1.09
C LEU A 78 10.23 3.02 -1.50
N LEU A 79 10.29 4.30 -1.85
CA LEU A 79 9.13 5.08 -2.28
C LEU A 79 8.50 4.50 -3.56
N ASP A 80 9.29 4.02 -4.51
CA ASP A 80 8.80 3.34 -5.72
C ASP A 80 7.92 2.11 -5.38
N GLN A 81 8.18 1.45 -4.25
CA GLN A 81 7.46 0.25 -3.85
C GLN A 81 6.19 0.53 -3.02
N VAL A 82 6.08 1.73 -2.41
CA VAL A 82 4.96 2.08 -1.51
C VAL A 82 3.61 1.94 -2.21
N CYS A 83 3.48 2.52 -3.39
CA CYS A 83 2.21 2.49 -4.11
C CYS A 83 1.91 1.12 -4.73
N ASP A 84 2.93 0.34 -5.06
CA ASP A 84 2.76 -1.05 -5.49
C ASP A 84 2.28 -1.93 -4.34
N TYR A 85 2.74 -1.66 -3.09
CA TYR A 85 2.18 -2.35 -1.93
C TYR A 85 0.75 -1.88 -1.61
N ALA A 86 0.45 -0.58 -1.75
CA ALA A 86 -0.90 -0.04 -1.57
C ALA A 86 -1.93 -0.72 -2.48
N ASP A 87 -1.55 -1.14 -3.69
CA ASP A 87 -2.40 -1.90 -4.61
C ASP A 87 -2.82 -3.28 -4.07
N THR A 88 -2.20 -3.75 -2.99
CA THR A 88 -2.58 -5.01 -2.32
C THR A 88 -3.81 -4.85 -1.43
N PHE A 89 -4.24 -3.63 -1.14
CA PHE A 89 -5.46 -3.38 -0.39
C PHE A 89 -6.69 -3.41 -1.29
N ILE A 90 -7.82 -3.78 -0.70
CA ILE A 90 -9.13 -3.81 -1.36
C ILE A 90 -10.12 -2.96 -0.56
N PRO A 91 -11.03 -2.24 -1.23
CA PRO A 91 -12.06 -1.47 -0.54
C PRO A 91 -13.04 -2.40 0.18
N ARG A 92 -13.52 -1.98 1.35
CA ARG A 92 -14.58 -2.66 2.10
C ARG A 92 -15.95 -2.09 1.76
N TYR A 93 -16.97 -2.92 1.85
CA TYR A 93 -18.36 -2.52 1.59
C TYR A 93 -18.84 -1.42 2.55
N GLU A 94 -18.43 -1.48 3.82
CA GLU A 94 -18.77 -0.51 4.87
C GLU A 94 -17.88 0.75 4.88
N GLY A 95 -17.00 0.88 3.91
CA GLY A 95 -15.98 1.93 3.84
C GLY A 95 -14.61 1.45 4.36
N GLY A 96 -13.56 2.24 4.05
CA GLY A 96 -12.18 1.92 4.39
C GLY A 96 -11.56 0.80 3.53
N TRP A 97 -10.42 0.28 3.97
CA TRP A 97 -9.57 -0.63 3.20
C TRP A 97 -9.21 -1.87 4.01
N ALA A 98 -9.08 -2.99 3.35
CA ALA A 98 -8.62 -4.23 3.94
C ALA A 98 -7.40 -4.78 3.19
N PRO A 99 -6.40 -5.31 3.91
CA PRO A 99 -5.30 -6.02 3.29
C PRO A 99 -5.79 -7.29 2.61
N ASN A 100 -5.33 -7.55 1.39
CA ASN A 100 -5.56 -8.81 0.70
C ASN A 100 -4.33 -9.71 0.89
N ALA A 101 -4.44 -10.71 1.75
CA ALA A 101 -3.31 -11.57 2.14
C ALA A 101 -2.62 -12.24 0.94
N THR A 102 -3.38 -12.66 -0.08
CA THR A 102 -2.82 -13.29 -1.28
C THR A 102 -1.98 -12.30 -2.09
N LYS A 103 -2.48 -11.06 -2.25
CA LYS A 103 -1.74 -10.01 -2.96
C LYS A 103 -0.51 -9.59 -2.18
N GLN A 104 -0.61 -9.44 -0.85
CA GLN A 104 0.52 -9.09 0.01
C GLN A 104 1.61 -10.16 -0.06
N GLN A 105 1.26 -11.44 0.05
CA GLN A 105 2.21 -12.54 -0.09
C GLN A 105 2.91 -12.50 -1.45
N ARG A 106 2.16 -12.27 -2.52
CA ARG A 106 2.76 -12.17 -3.86
C ARG A 106 3.67 -10.95 -3.99
N PHE A 107 3.32 -9.80 -3.39
CA PHE A 107 4.21 -8.64 -3.35
C PHE A 107 5.54 -8.99 -2.66
N GLU A 108 5.49 -9.64 -1.50
CA GLU A 108 6.70 -10.11 -0.81
C GLU A 108 7.52 -11.06 -1.68
N ASP A 109 6.87 -11.96 -2.43
CA ASP A 109 7.56 -12.86 -3.36
C ASP A 109 8.20 -12.09 -4.54
N VAL A 110 7.60 -10.99 -5.00
CA VAL A 110 8.17 -10.10 -6.02
C VAL A 110 9.40 -9.39 -5.48
N VAL A 111 9.33 -8.79 -4.29
CA VAL A 111 10.47 -8.11 -3.65
C VAL A 111 11.64 -9.06 -3.45
N ARG A 112 11.37 -10.31 -3.11
CA ARG A 112 12.39 -11.37 -2.96
C ARG A 112 12.83 -12.01 -4.29
N GLY A 113 12.40 -11.48 -5.43
CA GLY A 113 12.74 -12.02 -6.75
C GLY A 113 12.12 -13.39 -7.08
N LYS A 114 11.13 -13.85 -6.30
CA LYS A 114 10.48 -15.17 -6.46
C LYS A 114 9.27 -15.15 -7.38
N ALA A 115 8.72 -13.98 -7.67
CA ALA A 115 7.55 -13.81 -8.53
C ALA A 115 7.71 -12.60 -9.47
N LYS A 116 6.89 -12.57 -10.52
CA LYS A 116 6.79 -11.39 -11.39
C LYS A 116 5.87 -10.34 -10.78
N PRO A 117 6.15 -9.03 -11.00
CA PRO A 117 5.28 -7.95 -10.60
C PRO A 117 3.83 -8.15 -11.06
N PHE A 118 2.89 -7.58 -10.31
CA PHE A 118 1.51 -7.55 -10.75
C PHE A 118 1.35 -6.69 -12.02
N PRO A 119 0.45 -7.08 -12.93
CA PRO A 119 0.03 -6.15 -13.97
C PRO A 119 -0.64 -4.94 -13.29
N LYS A 120 -0.18 -3.74 -13.63
CA LYS A 120 -0.80 -2.50 -13.14
C LYS A 120 -2.22 -2.39 -13.67
N LEU A 121 -3.16 -2.04 -12.79
CA LEU A 121 -4.54 -1.77 -13.17
C LEU A 121 -4.56 -0.44 -13.95
N THR A 122 -4.94 -0.48 -15.22
CA THR A 122 -4.98 0.71 -16.09
C THR A 122 -6.40 1.16 -16.43
N LYS A 123 -7.39 0.27 -16.26
CA LYS A 123 -8.80 0.53 -16.54
C LYS A 123 -9.64 -0.14 -15.47
N ALA A 124 -10.71 0.52 -15.07
CA ALA A 124 -11.69 -0.02 -14.13
C ALA A 124 -12.92 -0.52 -14.89
N ASN A 125 -13.37 -1.72 -14.56
CA ASN A 125 -14.58 -2.35 -15.09
C ASN A 125 -15.72 -2.38 -14.06
N ASN A 126 -15.40 -2.08 -12.80
CA ASN A 126 -16.34 -2.07 -11.68
C ASN A 126 -15.95 -1.01 -10.63
N GLU A 127 -16.81 -0.83 -9.63
CA GLU A 127 -16.61 0.16 -8.56
C GLU A 127 -15.34 -0.13 -7.72
N GLU A 128 -15.07 -1.40 -7.40
CA GLU A 128 -13.86 -1.79 -6.67
C GLU A 128 -12.59 -1.38 -7.40
N GLU A 129 -12.51 -1.69 -8.70
CA GLU A 129 -11.36 -1.30 -9.53
C GLU A 129 -11.23 0.20 -9.66
N THR A 130 -12.36 0.93 -9.75
CA THR A 130 -12.38 2.40 -9.76
C THR A 130 -11.77 2.98 -8.47
N LEU A 131 -12.18 2.47 -7.31
CA LEU A 131 -11.63 2.91 -6.03
C LEU A 131 -10.13 2.57 -5.91
N ARG A 132 -9.71 1.42 -6.38
CA ARG A 132 -8.29 1.03 -6.40
C ARG A 132 -7.45 1.94 -7.29
N LEU A 133 -7.95 2.32 -8.47
CA LEU A 133 -7.27 3.30 -9.33
C LEU A 133 -7.16 4.67 -8.65
N ARG A 134 -8.22 5.11 -7.97
CA ARG A 134 -8.20 6.36 -7.19
C ARG A 134 -7.21 6.30 -6.04
N LEU A 135 -7.14 5.17 -5.31
CA LEU A 135 -6.14 4.97 -4.26
C LEU A 135 -4.73 5.03 -4.83
N ARG A 136 -4.48 4.39 -5.97
CA ARG A 136 -3.18 4.42 -6.64
C ARG A 136 -2.79 5.85 -7.02
N SER A 137 -3.67 6.57 -7.71
CA SER A 137 -3.41 7.96 -8.10
C SER A 137 -3.18 8.87 -6.88
N TYR A 138 -3.94 8.65 -5.80
CA TYR A 138 -3.75 9.38 -4.55
C TYR A 138 -2.40 9.04 -3.89
N CYS A 139 -2.01 7.76 -3.88
CA CYS A 139 -0.70 7.35 -3.38
C CYS A 139 0.44 7.99 -4.17
N ASP A 140 0.36 7.94 -5.50
CA ASP A 140 1.37 8.55 -6.37
C ASP A 140 1.49 10.07 -6.07
N SER A 141 0.36 10.80 -5.93
CA SER A 141 0.39 12.22 -5.54
C SER A 141 1.02 12.44 -4.15
N VAL A 142 0.67 11.63 -3.15
CA VAL A 142 1.25 11.78 -1.80
C VAL A 142 2.76 11.55 -1.82
N VAL A 143 3.23 10.57 -2.59
CA VAL A 143 4.67 10.28 -2.71
C VAL A 143 5.40 11.41 -3.45
N GLU A 144 4.84 11.90 -4.55
CA GLU A 144 5.45 12.99 -5.36
C GLU A 144 5.45 14.34 -4.60
N ASP A 145 4.32 14.71 -3.99
CA ASP A 145 4.16 16.02 -3.35
C ASP A 145 4.90 16.12 -2.00
N HIS A 146 5.18 14.98 -1.35
CA HIS A 146 5.76 14.94 0.00
C HIS A 146 7.01 14.04 0.09
N GLU A 147 7.77 13.92 -1.01
CA GLU A 147 8.96 13.06 -1.09
C GLU A 147 9.96 13.37 0.03
N ASP A 148 10.27 14.65 0.26
CA ASP A 148 11.24 15.07 1.28
C ASP A 148 10.80 14.67 2.70
N ALA A 149 9.52 14.89 3.04
CA ALA A 149 9.00 14.52 4.35
C ALA A 149 8.97 13.00 4.55
N LEU A 150 8.66 12.25 3.50
CA LEU A 150 8.71 10.78 3.52
C LEU A 150 10.15 10.28 3.64
N ALA A 151 11.10 10.95 2.99
CA ALA A 151 12.53 10.64 3.10
C ALA A 151 13.02 10.80 4.54
N GLU A 152 12.64 11.89 5.21
CA GLU A 152 12.97 12.12 6.63
C GLU A 152 12.41 11.00 7.52
N LEU A 153 11.15 10.58 7.29
CA LEU A 153 10.52 9.49 8.04
C LEU A 153 11.23 8.15 7.82
N ILE A 154 11.67 7.88 6.59
CA ILE A 154 12.43 6.66 6.25
C ILE A 154 13.79 6.65 6.98
N VAL A 155 14.52 7.76 6.94
CA VAL A 155 15.83 7.86 7.56
C VAL A 155 15.73 7.82 9.09
N ALA A 156 14.68 8.43 9.65
CA ALA A 156 14.42 8.44 11.10
C ALA A 156 13.83 7.11 11.62
N GLU A 157 13.47 6.18 10.74
CA GLU A 157 12.73 4.94 11.11
C GLU A 157 11.51 5.25 11.97
N ALA A 158 10.75 6.27 11.54
CA ALA A 158 9.64 6.81 12.32
C ALA A 158 8.58 5.76 12.63
N SER A 159 8.00 5.86 13.84
CA SER A 159 6.89 4.97 14.23
C SER A 159 5.66 5.14 13.33
N PRO A 160 4.79 4.12 13.26
CA PRO A 160 3.53 4.19 12.51
C PRO A 160 2.68 5.43 12.82
N GLU A 161 2.57 5.73 14.09
CA GLU A 161 1.77 6.85 14.58
C GLU A 161 2.38 8.18 14.15
N ASN A 162 3.71 8.33 14.25
CA ASN A 162 4.41 9.53 13.82
C ASN A 162 4.29 9.75 12.31
N ALA A 163 4.40 8.68 11.51
CA ALA A 163 4.23 8.78 10.07
C ALA A 163 2.79 9.18 9.69
N LEU A 164 1.78 8.60 10.33
CA LEU A 164 0.38 8.97 10.12
C LEU A 164 0.13 10.44 10.49
N GLN A 165 0.63 10.89 11.63
CA GLN A 165 0.45 12.29 12.06
C GLN A 165 1.17 13.24 11.12
N SER A 166 2.45 13.03 10.84
CA SER A 166 3.27 13.91 10.01
C SER A 166 2.72 14.05 8.59
N ILE A 167 2.35 12.94 7.95
CA ILE A 167 1.91 12.98 6.55
C ILE A 167 0.40 13.19 6.45
N CYS A 168 -0.41 12.38 7.14
CA CYS A 168 -1.85 12.40 6.88
C CYS A 168 -2.57 13.58 7.54
N ARG A 169 -2.04 14.11 8.64
CA ARG A 169 -2.61 15.27 9.31
C ARG A 169 -1.90 16.56 8.90
N ASP A 170 -0.58 16.61 9.09
CA ASP A 170 0.15 17.87 9.04
C ASP A 170 0.54 18.26 7.59
N ALA A 171 0.98 17.32 6.76
CA ALA A 171 1.41 17.61 5.40
C ALA A 171 0.25 17.61 4.40
N THR A 172 -0.58 16.57 4.36
CA THR A 172 -1.66 16.43 3.38
C THR A 172 -3.00 16.98 3.85
N ALA A 173 -3.16 17.25 5.16
CA ALA A 173 -4.43 17.61 5.80
C ALA A 173 -5.60 16.65 5.41
N SER A 174 -5.26 15.40 5.13
CA SER A 174 -6.24 14.39 4.71
C SER A 174 -7.05 13.82 5.89
N CYS A 175 -6.49 13.88 7.11
CA CYS A 175 -7.11 13.44 8.35
C CYS A 175 -7.21 14.58 9.36
N ASP A 176 -8.32 14.62 10.10
CA ASP A 176 -8.45 15.32 11.37
C ASP A 176 -8.10 14.38 12.54
N ASP A 177 -8.12 14.88 13.77
CA ASP A 177 -7.82 14.10 14.96
C ASP A 177 -8.78 12.92 15.15
N ALA A 178 -10.05 13.10 14.79
CA ALA A 178 -11.07 12.05 14.87
C ALA A 178 -10.82 10.96 13.80
N GLY A 179 -10.45 11.37 12.57
CA GLY A 179 -10.08 10.48 11.48
C GLY A 179 -8.85 9.67 11.82
N LEU A 180 -7.80 10.28 12.39
CA LEU A 180 -6.61 9.54 12.84
C LEU A 180 -6.95 8.49 13.90
N ALA A 181 -7.81 8.83 14.87
CA ALA A 181 -8.26 7.87 15.88
C ALA A 181 -9.08 6.70 15.27
N ALA A 182 -9.84 6.98 14.21
CA ALA A 182 -10.63 5.96 13.51
C ALA A 182 -9.79 5.07 12.58
N THR A 183 -8.62 5.53 12.14
CA THR A 183 -7.73 4.77 11.25
C THR A 183 -6.94 3.66 11.97
N HIS A 184 -7.18 3.41 13.26
CA HIS A 184 -6.79 2.15 13.89
C HIS A 184 -7.44 0.97 13.17
N ILE A 185 -6.94 0.74 11.95
CA ILE A 185 -7.33 -0.40 11.13
C ILE A 185 -6.89 -1.62 11.92
N SER A 186 -7.87 -2.37 12.41
CA SER A 186 -7.66 -3.68 12.99
C SER A 186 -6.70 -4.47 12.09
N GLU A 187 -5.49 -4.75 12.58
CA GLU A 187 -4.66 -5.78 11.98
C GLU A 187 -5.54 -7.01 11.85
N ALA A 188 -5.77 -7.46 10.62
CA ALA A 188 -6.49 -8.69 10.40
C ALA A 188 -5.73 -9.78 11.16
N ALA A 189 -6.34 -10.31 12.21
CA ALA A 189 -5.80 -11.43 12.94
C ALA A 189 -5.38 -12.50 11.92
N PRO A 190 -4.18 -13.09 12.05
CA PRO A 190 -3.72 -14.09 11.11
C PRO A 190 -4.78 -15.19 11.05
N GLU A 191 -5.36 -15.39 9.87
CA GLU A 191 -6.27 -16.52 9.64
C GLU A 191 -5.53 -17.79 10.02
N THR A 192 -5.87 -18.34 11.18
CA THR A 192 -5.40 -19.66 11.59
C THR A 192 -5.88 -20.66 10.55
N LYS A 193 -4.98 -21.04 9.65
CA LYS A 193 -5.21 -22.13 8.69
C LYS A 193 -5.67 -23.34 9.49
N LYS A 194 -6.99 -23.60 9.53
CA LYS A 194 -7.55 -24.86 10.01
C LYS A 194 -6.94 -25.97 9.17
N ARG A 195 -5.90 -26.61 9.71
CA ARG A 195 -5.26 -27.80 9.15
C ARG A 195 -6.36 -28.86 8.95
N ARG A 196 -6.92 -28.94 7.74
CA ARG A 196 -7.75 -30.07 7.33
C ARG A 196 -6.89 -31.33 7.48
N LYS A 197 -7.09 -32.05 8.58
CA LYS A 197 -6.58 -33.40 8.75
C LYS A 197 -7.19 -34.27 7.63
N ARG A 198 -6.41 -34.51 6.59
CA ARG A 198 -6.73 -35.58 5.62
C ARG A 198 -6.68 -36.89 6.37
N LYS A 199 -7.88 -37.46 6.68
CA LYS A 199 -8.02 -38.85 7.09
C LYS A 199 -7.49 -39.73 5.94
N LYS A 200 -6.30 -40.31 6.13
CA LYS A 200 -5.83 -41.42 5.29
C LYS A 200 -6.77 -42.59 5.52
N LYS A 201 -7.59 -42.87 4.53
CA LYS A 201 -8.37 -44.08 4.44
C LYS A 201 -7.38 -45.23 4.18
N LYS A 202 -7.07 -46.02 5.21
CA LYS A 202 -6.42 -47.32 5.06
C LYS A 202 -7.41 -48.25 4.37
N THR A 203 -7.22 -48.54 3.12
CA THR A 203 -7.79 -49.70 2.49
C THR A 203 -6.90 -50.90 2.82
N SER A 204 -7.31 -51.69 3.77
CA SER A 204 -6.85 -53.07 3.92
C SER A 204 -7.31 -53.81 2.68
N LYS A 205 -6.42 -54.43 1.98
CA LYS A 205 -6.71 -55.48 1.01
C LYS A 205 -6.06 -56.75 1.56
N GLU A 206 -6.92 -57.58 2.16
CA GLU A 206 -6.68 -59.01 2.32
C GLU A 206 -6.79 -59.67 0.95
N LEU A 207 -5.90 -60.54 0.66
CA LEU A 207 -5.84 -61.86 0.02
C LEU A 207 -4.55 -62.04 -0.72
#